data_9722baf23134b254af89a11c803c294d
#
_entry.id   9722baf23134b254af89a11c803c294d
#
_cell.length_a   1.000
_cell.length_b   1.000
_cell.length_c   1.000
_cell.angle_alpha   90.00
_cell.angle_beta   90.00
_cell.angle_gamma   90.00
#
_symmetry.space_group_name_H-M   'P 1'
#
loop_
_entity.id
_entity.type
_entity.pdbx_description
1 polymer ?
#
loop_
_entity_poly.entity_id
_entity_poly.type
_entity_poly.pdbx_seq_one_letter_code
_entity_poly.pdbx_strand_id
1 'polypeptide(L)' 'MNQLNLITEIQEVLVDFGEPNCRLVKPYLISDDGSLSPWLKEITNDQEIMMSSDKILTLVEPTKELLNEYLKLTK' A
#
# COMPACT_ATOMS: atom_id res chain seq x y z
N MET A 1 13.45 14.36 -2.92
CA MET A 1 12.26 13.59 -3.28
C MET A 1 11.69 12.96 -2.02
N ASN A 2 10.42 13.12 -1.78
CA ASN A 2 9.78 12.59 -0.59
C ASN A 2 9.35 11.15 -0.81
N GLN A 3 9.68 10.30 0.16
CA GLN A 3 9.19 8.92 0.16
C GLN A 3 7.79 8.89 0.76
N LEU A 4 6.95 8.00 0.23
CA LEU A 4 5.61 7.77 0.76
C LEU A 4 5.64 6.53 1.64
N ASN A 5 4.94 6.63 2.77
CA ASN A 5 4.72 5.49 3.64
C ASN A 5 3.28 5.02 3.47
N LEU A 6 3.13 3.76 3.13
CA LEU A 6 1.82 3.16 2.89
C LEU A 6 1.63 1.95 3.77
N ILE A 7 0.39 1.70 4.19
CA ILE A 7 -0.01 0.43 4.77
C ILE A 7 -1.02 -0.22 3.83
N THR A 8 -0.81 -1.50 3.50
CA THR A 8 -1.60 -2.18 2.48
C THR A 8 -1.42 -3.68 2.59
N GLU A 9 -2.36 -4.45 2.05
CA GLU A 9 -2.11 -5.84 1.71
C GLU A 9 -1.33 -5.88 0.41
N ILE A 10 -0.33 -6.75 0.34
CA ILE A 10 0.50 -6.89 -0.85
C ILE A 10 0.38 -8.30 -1.38
N GLN A 11 0.12 -8.42 -2.68
CA GLN A 11 0.12 -9.69 -3.40
C GLN A 11 1.15 -9.61 -4.51
N GLU A 12 2.03 -10.58 -4.61
CA GLU A 12 2.97 -10.66 -5.72
C GLU A 12 2.28 -11.25 -6.93
N VAL A 13 2.49 -10.62 -8.07
CA VAL A 13 1.93 -11.06 -9.34
C VAL A 13 3.05 -11.10 -10.36
N LEU A 14 3.20 -12.24 -11.04
CA LEU A 14 4.14 -12.35 -12.14
C LEU A 14 3.46 -11.88 -13.42
N VAL A 15 4.15 -11.02 -14.16
CA VAL A 15 3.68 -10.57 -15.46
C VAL A 15 4.40 -11.32 -16.58
N ASP A 16 3.97 -11.10 -17.81
CA ASP A 16 4.36 -11.88 -18.99
C ASP A 16 5.88 -12.00 -19.20
N PHE A 17 6.65 -11.07 -18.69
CA PHE A 17 8.10 -11.09 -18.85
C PHE A 17 8.84 -11.64 -17.64
N GLY A 18 8.11 -12.25 -16.71
CA GLY A 18 8.70 -12.84 -15.52
C GLY A 18 9.14 -11.84 -14.46
N GLU A 19 8.94 -10.56 -14.69
CA GLU A 19 9.26 -9.55 -13.69
C GLU A 19 8.18 -9.51 -12.62
N PRO A 20 8.55 -9.56 -11.33
CA PRO A 20 7.55 -9.50 -10.27
C PRO A 20 6.98 -8.09 -10.15
N ASN A 21 5.68 -8.01 -10.10
CA ASN A 21 4.97 -6.78 -9.73
C ASN A 21 4.20 -7.05 -8.45
N CYS A 22 3.87 -5.99 -7.74
CA CYS A 22 3.07 -6.08 -6.54
C CYS A 22 1.71 -5.48 -6.78
N ARG A 23 0.67 -6.17 -6.32
CA ARG A 23 -0.67 -5.62 -6.26
C ARG A 23 -0.90 -5.11 -4.84
N LEU A 24 -1.16 -3.82 -4.72
CA LEU A 24 -1.48 -3.22 -3.44
C LEU A 24 -2.99 -3.23 -3.28
N VAL A 25 -3.49 -3.91 -2.25
CA VAL A 25 -4.92 -4.03 -1.99
C VAL A 25 -5.28 -3.06 -0.88
N LYS A 26 -6.18 -2.15 -1.16
CA LYS A 26 -6.64 -1.11 -0.23
C LYS A 26 -5.46 -0.36 0.41
N PRO A 27 -4.61 0.28 -0.41
CA PRO A 27 -3.47 1.02 0.15
C PRO A 27 -3.93 2.30 0.84
N TYR A 28 -3.40 2.54 2.02
CA TYR A 28 -3.65 3.75 2.79
C TYR A 28 -2.34 4.49 2.99
N LEU A 29 -2.40 5.80 2.84
CA LEU A 29 -1.26 6.67 3.09
C LEU A 29 -1.13 6.92 4.59
N ILE A 30 0.07 6.79 5.11
CA ILE A 30 0.37 7.10 6.51
C ILE A 30 0.91 8.52 6.57
N SER A 31 0.20 9.39 7.27
CA SER A 31 0.60 10.78 7.46
C SER A 31 1.61 10.89 8.61
N ASP A 32 2.29 12.03 8.69
CA ASP A 32 3.31 12.27 9.70
C ASP A 32 2.78 12.15 11.14
N ASP A 33 1.50 12.43 11.32
CA ASP A 33 0.85 12.32 12.63
C ASP A 33 0.31 10.92 12.93
N GLY A 34 0.53 9.97 12.01
CA GLY A 34 0.07 8.60 12.15
C GLY A 34 -1.33 8.33 11.64
N SER A 35 -2.00 9.34 11.10
CA SER A 35 -3.35 9.13 10.56
C SER A 35 -3.29 8.42 9.20
N LEU A 36 -4.38 7.73 8.84
CA LEU A 36 -4.49 6.96 7.62
C LEU A 36 -5.53 7.56 6.70
N SER A 37 -5.20 7.62 5.41
CA SER A 37 -6.15 8.06 4.39
C SER A 37 -6.01 7.20 3.14
N PRO A 38 -7.10 6.93 2.41
CA PRO A 38 -7.01 6.13 1.19
C PRO A 38 -6.06 6.77 0.19
N TRP A 39 -5.13 5.97 -0.33
CA TRP A 39 -4.16 6.46 -1.29
C TRP A 39 -4.77 6.49 -2.70
N LEU A 40 -4.55 7.56 -3.42
CA LEU A 40 -5.02 7.77 -4.79
C LEU A 40 -6.54 7.81 -4.94
N LYS A 41 -7.28 7.99 -3.85
CA LYS A 41 -8.74 8.02 -3.91
C LYS A 41 -9.27 9.13 -4.83
N GLU A 42 -8.56 10.24 -4.89
CA GLU A 42 -8.98 11.38 -5.71
C GLU A 42 -8.74 11.15 -7.20
N ILE A 43 -7.92 10.15 -7.54
CA ILE A 43 -7.53 9.87 -8.92
C ILE A 43 -8.30 8.67 -9.46
N THR A 44 -8.58 7.68 -8.62
CA THR A 44 -9.20 6.43 -9.04
C THR A 44 -10.08 5.87 -7.94
N ASN A 45 -11.10 5.11 -8.35
CA ASN A 45 -11.93 4.33 -7.43
C ASN A 45 -11.41 2.92 -7.23
N ASP A 46 -10.34 2.55 -7.91
CA ASP A 46 -9.76 1.22 -7.79
C ASP A 46 -9.19 1.02 -6.39
N GLN A 47 -9.50 -0.13 -5.79
CA GLN A 47 -8.95 -0.51 -4.49
C GLN A 47 -7.72 -1.39 -4.61
N GLU A 48 -7.39 -1.79 -5.84
CA GLU A 48 -6.22 -2.58 -6.12
C GLU A 48 -5.33 -1.81 -7.10
N ILE A 49 -4.09 -1.60 -6.72
CA ILE A 49 -3.16 -0.78 -7.49
C ILE A 49 -1.92 -1.61 -7.79
N MET A 50 -1.56 -1.71 -9.07
CA MET A 50 -0.36 -2.41 -9.47
C MET A 50 0.85 -1.50 -9.31
N MET A 51 1.91 -2.04 -8.75
CA MET A 51 3.15 -1.30 -8.57
C MET A 51 4.33 -2.19 -8.93
N SER A 52 5.27 -1.66 -9.68
CA SER A 52 6.51 -2.37 -9.96
C SER A 52 7.28 -2.60 -8.66
N SER A 53 7.76 -3.82 -8.43
CA SER A 53 8.42 -4.16 -7.18
C SER A 53 9.70 -3.37 -6.94
N ASP A 54 10.35 -2.88 -8.00
CA ASP A 54 11.57 -2.08 -7.86
C ASP A 54 11.29 -0.65 -7.38
N LYS A 55 10.02 -0.25 -7.31
CA LYS A 55 9.62 1.04 -6.72
C LYS A 55 9.38 0.95 -5.22
N ILE A 56 9.41 -0.25 -4.67
CA ILE A 56 9.24 -0.48 -3.24
C ILE A 56 10.61 -0.51 -2.60
N LEU A 57 10.89 0.44 -1.72
CA LEU A 57 12.19 0.56 -1.09
C LEU A 57 12.35 -0.40 0.09
N THR A 58 11.32 -0.54 0.90
CA THR A 58 11.38 -1.32 2.13
C THR A 58 10.02 -1.87 2.48
N LEU A 59 9.98 -3.13 2.91
CA LEU A 59 8.78 -3.76 3.43
C LEU A 59 9.01 -4.11 4.89
N VAL A 60 8.12 -3.67 5.77
CA VAL A 60 8.21 -3.95 7.20
C VAL A 60 6.84 -4.32 7.75
N GLU A 61 6.84 -5.06 8.86
CA GLU A 61 5.60 -5.35 9.58
C GLU A 61 5.13 -4.10 10.32
N PRO A 62 3.85 -3.73 10.21
CA PRO A 62 3.35 -2.59 10.96
C PRO A 62 3.23 -2.90 12.45
N THR A 63 3.20 -1.86 13.27
CA THR A 63 2.89 -2.03 14.68
C THR A 63 1.45 -2.51 14.82
N LYS A 64 1.14 -3.13 15.97
CA LYS A 64 -0.22 -3.60 16.25
C LYS A 64 -1.23 -2.47 16.18
N GLU A 65 -0.87 -1.31 16.70
CA GLU A 65 -1.74 -0.15 16.73
C GLU A 65 -2.08 0.32 15.32
N LEU A 66 -1.08 0.43 14.48
CA LEU A 66 -1.27 0.85 13.10
C LEU A 66 -2.08 -0.18 12.33
N LEU A 67 -1.76 -1.46 12.51
CA LEU A 67 -2.48 -2.54 11.86
C LEU A 67 -3.95 -2.55 12.27
N ASN A 68 -4.25 -2.36 13.55
CA ASN A 68 -5.62 -2.31 14.02
C ASN A 68 -6.42 -1.16 13.40
N GLU A 69 -5.81 0.01 13.27
CA GLU A 69 -6.44 1.14 12.60
C GLU A 69 -6.73 0.83 11.14
N TYR A 70 -5.76 0.24 10.45
CA TYR A 70 -5.93 -0.15 9.06
C TYR A 70 -7.06 -1.16 8.89
N LEU A 71 -7.12 -2.17 9.75
CA LEU A 71 -8.16 -3.19 9.67
C LEU A 71 -9.55 -2.63 9.94
N LYS A 72 -9.67 -1.65 10.83
CA LYS A 72 -10.94 -0.98 11.06
C LYS A 72 -11.43 -0.23 9.85
N LEU A 73 -10.51 0.40 9.12
CA LEU A 73 -10.86 1.21 7.95
C LEU A 73 -11.16 0.38 6.72
N THR A 74 -10.65 -0.85 6.66
CA THR A 74 -10.78 -1.70 5.47
C THR A 74 -11.83 -2.79 5.60
N LYS A 75 -12.50 -2.85 6.73
CA LYS A 75 -13.60 -3.81 6.93
C LYS A 75 -14.93 -3.24 6.46
#